data_e87beac92108d0a332c1b2be5845c213
#
_entry.id   e87beac92108d0a332c1b2be5845c213
#
_cell.length_a   1.000
_cell.length_b   1.000
_cell.length_c   1.000
_cell.angle_alpha   90.00
_cell.angle_beta   90.00
_cell.angle_gamma   90.00
#
_symmetry.space_group_name_H-M   'P 1'
#
loop_
_entity.id
_entity.type
_entity.pdbx_description
1 polymer ?
#
loop_
_entity_poly.entity_id
_entity_poly.type
_entity_poly.pdbx_seq_one_letter_code
_entity_poly.pdbx_strand_id
1 'polypeptide(L)'
;MSVSGYDLRLRPAQPATPAADAFTIHRSQLSNGVELQAEMIILAIGVRPDIALAKAAGLTIGTRGGIHVDDFNRTSNLDIYAVGDVAEKTDAIDGSSTLVPLANLANRHGRVVADHIAGRATRPVKTIGTAIVKVFDLMIAATGWNEKRLANSDRKYQVIHSHPNSHAGYYPGAQQMSLKLIFDSKTGEILGAQGIGVEGVDKRIDVIATAIRGGITAPELADLELAYAPPFGSAKDAINMLGYISENILSGLLETAQWSQIEQFKDKGFELLDVRAPSEFAAGSIPGAKSMPVDEIRSRISELTNKNILVNCQVGQRGHTASMLLKELGYNAINLDGGYLTWSNSPASITKKEKEYVS
;
A
#
# COMPACT_ATOMS: atom_id res chain seq x y z
N MET A 1 -23.45 3.50 8.48
CA MET A 1 -21.97 3.55 8.48
C MET A 1 -21.47 2.29 7.79
N SER A 2 -20.74 2.43 6.70
CA SER A 2 -20.23 1.27 5.94
C SER A 2 -18.75 1.07 6.27
N VAL A 3 -18.40 -0.09 6.77
CA VAL A 3 -17.02 -0.54 6.93
C VAL A 3 -16.82 -1.66 5.92
N SER A 4 -16.02 -1.41 4.87
CA SER A 4 -15.62 -2.39 3.84
C SER A 4 -16.74 -3.33 3.35
N GLY A 5 -17.90 -2.79 3.00
CA GLY A 5 -19.02 -3.58 2.47
C GLY A 5 -20.04 -4.08 3.49
N TYR A 6 -19.86 -3.79 4.78
CA TYR A 6 -20.80 -4.12 5.83
C TYR A 6 -21.43 -2.85 6.42
N ASP A 7 -22.74 -2.80 6.50
CA ASP A 7 -23.50 -1.75 7.19
C ASP A 7 -23.78 -2.23 8.63
N LEU A 8 -23.13 -1.61 9.62
CA LEU A 8 -23.26 -1.99 11.02
C LEU A 8 -24.44 -1.23 11.64
N ARG A 9 -25.51 -1.92 12.02
CA ARG A 9 -26.61 -1.37 12.78
C ARG A 9 -26.46 -1.77 14.24
N LEU A 10 -26.11 -0.79 15.08
CA LEU A 10 -26.07 -0.95 16.53
C LEU A 10 -27.48 -0.71 17.07
N ARG A 11 -28.06 -1.72 17.71
CA ARG A 11 -29.28 -1.55 18.53
C ARG A 11 -28.84 -1.42 19.99
N PRO A 12 -29.26 -0.38 20.72
CA PRO A 12 -29.04 -0.33 22.15
C PRO A 12 -29.74 -1.54 22.79
N ALA A 13 -29.02 -2.22 23.68
CA ALA A 13 -29.65 -3.24 24.52
C ALA A 13 -30.74 -2.58 25.36
N GLN A 14 -31.92 -3.19 25.43
CA GLN A 14 -32.92 -2.75 26.42
C GLN A 14 -32.28 -2.89 27.82
N PRO A 15 -32.45 -1.90 28.72
CA PRO A 15 -31.88 -1.99 30.05
C PRO A 15 -32.55 -3.18 30.78
N ALA A 16 -31.76 -4.24 30.95
CA ALA A 16 -32.11 -5.28 31.92
C ALA A 16 -31.86 -4.71 33.30
N THR A 17 -32.79 -4.96 34.23
CA THR A 17 -32.67 -4.64 35.65
C THR A 17 -31.27 -5.04 36.18
N PRO A 18 -30.58 -4.21 36.99
CA PRO A 18 -29.21 -4.50 37.39
C PRO A 18 -29.18 -5.67 38.39
N ALA A 19 -28.80 -6.84 37.91
CA ALA A 19 -28.18 -7.86 38.74
C ALA A 19 -26.69 -7.64 38.67
N ALA A 20 -26.04 -7.45 39.83
CA ALA A 20 -24.60 -7.42 39.94
C ALA A 20 -24.03 -8.67 39.29
N ASP A 21 -22.99 -8.52 38.44
CA ASP A 21 -22.25 -9.56 37.69
C ASP A 21 -22.75 -9.98 36.31
N ALA A 22 -23.63 -9.23 35.65
CA ALA A 22 -23.96 -9.52 34.25
C ALA A 22 -23.08 -8.75 33.26
N PHE A 23 -22.20 -9.43 32.55
CA PHE A 23 -21.56 -8.89 31.34
C PHE A 23 -22.66 -8.46 30.38
N THR A 24 -22.63 -7.20 29.95
CA THR A 24 -23.63 -6.69 28.98
C THR A 24 -23.24 -7.22 27.61
N ILE A 25 -23.99 -8.20 27.10
CA ILE A 25 -23.80 -8.73 25.75
C ILE A 25 -24.41 -7.73 24.76
N HIS A 26 -23.59 -7.14 23.92
CA HIS A 26 -24.01 -6.31 22.80
C HIS A 26 -24.30 -7.18 21.57
N ARG A 27 -25.43 -6.95 20.92
CA ARG A 27 -25.76 -7.57 19.63
C ARG A 27 -25.53 -6.57 18.50
N SER A 28 -24.71 -6.97 17.54
CA SER A 28 -24.44 -6.21 16.33
C SER A 28 -24.99 -6.96 15.13
N GLN A 29 -25.82 -6.31 14.33
CA GLN A 29 -26.32 -6.90 13.09
C GLN A 29 -25.53 -6.36 11.91
N LEU A 30 -24.96 -7.26 11.12
CA LEU A 30 -24.28 -6.95 9.86
C LEU A 30 -25.29 -6.70 8.74
N SER A 31 -24.86 -6.04 7.66
CA SER A 31 -25.71 -5.74 6.49
C SER A 31 -26.25 -7.00 5.79
N ASN A 32 -25.56 -8.12 5.91
CA ASN A 32 -25.98 -9.43 5.41
C ASN A 32 -26.99 -10.15 6.32
N GLY A 33 -27.40 -9.53 7.44
CA GLY A 33 -28.35 -10.10 8.39
C GLY A 33 -27.74 -10.95 9.51
N VAL A 34 -26.43 -11.22 9.46
CA VAL A 34 -25.74 -11.97 10.52
C VAL A 34 -25.71 -11.17 11.81
N GLU A 35 -26.06 -11.79 12.93
CA GLU A 35 -25.95 -11.21 14.28
C GLU A 35 -24.66 -11.70 14.95
N LEU A 36 -23.87 -10.74 15.44
CA LEU A 36 -22.66 -10.99 16.24
C LEU A 36 -22.94 -10.62 17.70
N GLN A 37 -22.57 -11.50 18.61
CA GLN A 37 -22.57 -11.22 20.05
C GLN A 37 -21.14 -10.84 20.46
N ALA A 38 -21.01 -9.74 21.19
CA ALA A 38 -19.72 -9.25 21.65
C ALA A 38 -19.85 -8.61 23.03
N GLU A 39 -18.87 -8.82 23.89
CA GLU A 39 -18.79 -8.16 25.21
C GLU A 39 -18.28 -6.72 25.08
N MET A 40 -17.51 -6.46 24.02
CA MET A 40 -16.98 -5.13 23.70
C MET A 40 -17.04 -4.88 22.20
N ILE A 41 -17.43 -3.68 21.81
CA ILE A 41 -17.42 -3.22 20.41
C ILE A 41 -16.49 -2.02 20.32
N ILE A 42 -15.45 -2.12 19.48
CA ILE A 42 -14.50 -1.04 19.21
C ILE A 42 -14.86 -0.40 17.87
N LEU A 43 -15.24 0.88 17.90
CA LEU A 43 -15.51 1.67 16.70
C LEU A 43 -14.22 2.35 16.23
N ALA A 44 -13.56 1.77 15.23
CA ALA A 44 -12.35 2.29 14.60
C ALA A 44 -12.64 2.75 13.17
N ILE A 45 -13.66 3.61 13.00
CA ILE A 45 -14.22 4.04 11.70
C ILE A 45 -13.64 5.38 11.18
N GLY A 46 -12.53 5.83 11.77
CA GLY A 46 -11.88 7.09 11.44
C GLY A 46 -12.46 8.31 12.16
N VAL A 47 -11.99 9.48 11.78
CA VAL A 47 -12.37 10.76 12.37
C VAL A 47 -13.03 11.66 11.32
N ARG A 48 -13.85 12.59 11.80
CA ARG A 48 -14.45 13.65 10.97
C ARG A 48 -14.12 15.01 11.58
N PRO A 49 -13.88 16.03 10.74
CA PRO A 49 -13.68 17.40 11.22
C PRO A 49 -14.90 17.89 12.02
N ASP A 50 -14.68 18.47 13.19
CA ASP A 50 -15.74 19.23 13.86
C ASP A 50 -15.77 20.65 13.26
N ILE A 51 -16.80 20.90 12.47
CA ILE A 51 -16.99 22.14 11.71
C ILE A 51 -18.16 22.97 12.23
N ALA A 52 -18.73 22.62 13.38
CA ALA A 52 -19.93 23.29 13.90
C ALA A 52 -19.69 24.78 14.12
N LEU A 53 -18.59 25.15 14.78
CA LEU A 53 -18.21 26.53 15.01
C LEU A 53 -17.92 27.30 13.72
N ALA A 54 -17.21 26.66 12.78
CA ALA A 54 -16.91 27.28 11.48
C ALA A 54 -18.16 27.56 10.66
N LYS A 55 -19.13 26.66 10.65
CA LYS A 55 -20.44 26.86 10.01
C LYS A 55 -21.22 27.98 10.67
N ALA A 56 -21.26 28.03 12.00
CA ALA A 56 -21.94 29.11 12.75
C ALA A 56 -21.32 30.50 12.48
N ALA A 57 -20.00 30.53 12.25
CA ALA A 57 -19.28 31.73 11.85
C ALA A 57 -19.39 32.09 10.35
N GLY A 58 -20.15 31.32 9.55
CA GLY A 58 -20.32 31.54 8.12
C GLY A 58 -19.10 31.23 7.26
N LEU A 59 -18.15 30.45 7.76
CA LEU A 59 -16.96 30.06 7.00
C LEU A 59 -17.30 29.03 5.92
N THR A 60 -16.57 29.08 4.80
CA THR A 60 -16.71 28.12 3.72
C THR A 60 -16.21 26.75 4.14
N ILE A 61 -17.04 25.74 3.96
CA ILE A 61 -16.69 24.33 4.13
C ILE A 61 -16.32 23.78 2.77
N GLY A 62 -15.19 23.10 2.71
CA GLY A 62 -14.68 22.53 1.47
C GLY A 62 -15.34 21.22 1.08
N THR A 63 -14.97 20.69 -0.08
CA THR A 63 -15.60 19.52 -0.73
C THR A 63 -15.35 18.22 0.02
N ARG A 64 -14.32 18.16 0.86
CA ARG A 64 -14.00 16.99 1.71
C ARG A 64 -14.63 17.06 3.09
N GLY A 65 -15.35 18.15 3.38
CA GLY A 65 -16.06 18.36 4.63
C GLY A 65 -15.23 19.03 5.73
N GLY A 66 -14.02 19.47 5.45
CA GLY A 66 -13.19 20.31 6.33
C GLY A 66 -13.41 21.80 6.07
N ILE A 67 -12.78 22.65 6.87
CA ILE A 67 -12.78 24.09 6.66
C ILE A 67 -11.92 24.39 5.44
N HIS A 68 -12.49 25.07 4.43
CA HIS A 68 -11.73 25.51 3.27
C HIS A 68 -10.72 26.58 3.65
N VAL A 69 -9.47 26.41 3.21
CA VAL A 69 -8.39 27.37 3.46
C VAL A 69 -7.56 27.59 2.20
N ASP A 70 -6.93 28.76 2.12
CA ASP A 70 -5.92 29.06 1.10
C ASP A 70 -4.56 28.42 1.43
N ASP A 71 -3.56 28.71 0.60
CA ASP A 71 -2.19 28.23 0.75
C ASP A 71 -1.50 28.63 2.07
N PHE A 72 -2.03 29.63 2.75
CA PHE A 72 -1.53 30.14 4.03
C PHE A 72 -2.43 29.76 5.22
N ASN A 73 -3.37 28.83 5.01
CA ASN A 73 -4.35 28.42 6.00
C ASN A 73 -5.37 29.51 6.41
N ARG A 74 -5.56 30.58 5.62
CA ARG A 74 -6.64 31.54 5.84
C ARG A 74 -7.96 30.94 5.33
N THR A 75 -9.01 31.18 6.08
CA THR A 75 -10.37 30.76 5.72
C THR A 75 -11.00 31.75 4.72
N SER A 76 -12.30 31.62 4.44
CA SER A 76 -13.08 32.58 3.67
C SER A 76 -13.20 33.96 4.37
N ASN A 77 -12.94 34.03 5.67
CA ASN A 77 -12.73 35.31 6.39
C ASN A 77 -11.22 35.47 6.60
N LEU A 78 -10.64 36.53 6.05
CA LEU A 78 -9.20 36.78 6.02
C LEU A 78 -8.56 37.00 7.40
N ASP A 79 -9.36 37.28 8.43
CA ASP A 79 -8.91 37.43 9.81
C ASP A 79 -8.94 36.13 10.59
N ILE A 80 -9.40 35.01 9.96
CA ILE A 80 -9.54 33.72 10.60
C ILE A 80 -8.70 32.67 9.86
N TYR A 81 -7.91 31.91 10.61
CA TYR A 81 -7.10 30.83 10.13
C TYR A 81 -7.63 29.48 10.66
N ALA A 82 -7.48 28.42 9.87
CA ALA A 82 -7.77 27.06 10.31
C ALA A 82 -6.56 26.15 10.07
N VAL A 83 -6.19 25.37 11.09
CA VAL A 83 -5.05 24.45 11.07
C VAL A 83 -5.44 23.11 11.64
N GLY A 84 -4.59 22.11 11.43
CA GLY A 84 -4.80 20.76 11.96
C GLY A 84 -5.85 19.96 11.18
N ASP A 85 -6.51 19.04 11.87
CA ASP A 85 -7.36 18.00 11.26
C ASP A 85 -8.65 18.55 10.66
N VAL A 86 -9.10 19.73 11.11
CA VAL A 86 -10.33 20.37 10.63
C VAL A 86 -10.18 21.09 9.30
N ALA A 87 -8.95 21.46 8.90
CA ALA A 87 -8.68 22.23 7.69
C ALA A 87 -8.46 21.30 6.48
N GLU A 88 -9.06 21.63 5.33
CA GLU A 88 -8.69 21.00 4.07
C GLU A 88 -7.27 21.39 3.64
N LYS A 89 -6.62 20.49 2.94
CA LYS A 89 -5.24 20.63 2.51
C LYS A 89 -5.12 20.40 1.02
N THR A 90 -4.05 20.92 0.43
CA THR A 90 -3.71 20.64 -0.97
C THR A 90 -2.89 19.37 -1.06
N ASP A 91 -3.38 18.40 -1.83
CA ASP A 91 -2.65 17.19 -2.19
C ASP A 91 -1.43 17.55 -3.06
N ALA A 92 -0.27 16.98 -2.77
CA ALA A 92 0.95 17.31 -3.49
C ALA A 92 1.04 16.63 -4.87
N ILE A 93 0.25 15.56 -5.11
CA ILE A 93 0.30 14.76 -6.33
C ILE A 93 -0.56 15.38 -7.43
N ASP A 94 -1.78 15.83 -7.10
CA ASP A 94 -2.72 16.36 -8.12
C ASP A 94 -3.23 17.78 -7.85
N GLY A 95 -2.85 18.37 -6.71
CA GLY A 95 -3.34 19.69 -6.32
C GLY A 95 -4.78 19.73 -5.82
N SER A 96 -5.46 18.58 -5.73
CA SER A 96 -6.85 18.53 -5.25
C SER A 96 -6.94 18.77 -3.74
N SER A 97 -8.15 19.08 -3.28
CA SER A 97 -8.43 19.19 -1.85
C SER A 97 -8.45 17.83 -1.18
N THR A 98 -7.84 17.71 -0.01
CA THR A 98 -7.77 16.49 0.77
C THR A 98 -7.86 16.74 2.27
N LEU A 99 -8.26 15.73 3.04
CA LEU A 99 -8.22 15.73 4.50
C LEU A 99 -7.19 14.71 4.96
N VAL A 100 -6.22 15.17 5.74
CA VAL A 100 -5.14 14.33 6.29
C VAL A 100 -4.99 14.65 7.78
N PRO A 101 -5.65 13.89 8.66
CA PRO A 101 -5.63 14.14 10.11
C PRO A 101 -4.33 13.58 10.72
N LEU A 102 -3.22 14.31 10.53
CA LEU A 102 -1.89 13.94 10.99
C LEU A 102 -1.19 15.10 11.71
N ALA A 103 -0.67 14.82 12.89
CA ALA A 103 -0.01 15.79 13.75
C ALA A 103 1.21 16.47 13.11
N ASN A 104 1.99 15.72 12.31
CA ASN A 104 3.16 16.24 11.59
C ASN A 104 2.77 17.37 10.60
N LEU A 105 1.61 17.23 9.96
CA LEU A 105 1.08 18.24 9.05
C LEU A 105 0.49 19.43 9.82
N ALA A 106 -0.26 19.16 10.90
CA ALA A 106 -0.81 20.21 11.76
C ALA A 106 0.28 21.13 12.32
N ASN A 107 1.42 20.59 12.76
CA ASN A 107 2.58 21.36 13.22
C ASN A 107 3.14 22.29 12.13
N ARG A 108 3.29 21.82 10.90
CA ARG A 108 3.78 22.64 9.79
C ARG A 108 2.81 23.75 9.45
N HIS A 109 1.50 23.50 9.49
CA HIS A 109 0.47 24.53 9.29
C HIS A 109 0.52 25.59 10.39
N GLY A 110 0.66 25.20 11.66
CA GLY A 110 0.81 26.15 12.76
C GLY A 110 1.99 27.10 12.55
N ARG A 111 3.13 26.58 12.08
CA ARG A 111 4.30 27.38 11.76
C ARG A 111 4.03 28.36 10.59
N VAL A 112 3.42 27.89 9.50
CA VAL A 112 3.09 28.75 8.34
C VAL A 112 2.16 29.89 8.76
N VAL A 113 1.13 29.60 9.54
CA VAL A 113 0.20 30.62 10.04
C VAL A 113 0.91 31.64 10.90
N ALA A 114 1.74 31.21 11.86
CA ALA A 114 2.48 32.13 12.71
C ALA A 114 3.42 33.05 11.92
N ASP A 115 4.15 32.50 10.96
CA ASP A 115 5.05 33.28 10.10
C ASP A 115 4.25 34.21 9.17
N HIS A 116 3.10 33.77 8.65
CA HIS A 116 2.23 34.62 7.81
C HIS A 116 1.66 35.80 8.58
N ILE A 117 1.14 35.61 9.80
CA ILE A 117 0.64 36.65 10.67
C ILE A 117 1.77 37.64 11.01
N ALA A 118 2.99 37.17 11.20
CA ALA A 118 4.14 38.01 11.49
C ALA A 118 4.71 38.74 10.24
N GLY A 119 4.10 38.60 9.08
CA GLY A 119 4.55 39.19 7.82
C GLY A 119 5.84 38.60 7.26
N ARG A 120 6.21 37.39 7.68
CA ARG A 120 7.39 36.68 7.19
C ARG A 120 7.08 35.94 5.89
N ALA A 121 8.12 35.71 5.08
CA ALA A 121 7.99 34.90 3.88
C ALA A 121 7.62 33.45 4.26
N THR A 122 6.53 32.93 3.70
CA THR A 122 6.05 31.57 3.91
C THR A 122 5.91 30.84 2.59
N ARG A 123 5.87 29.50 2.65
CA ARG A 123 5.63 28.63 1.50
C ARG A 123 4.41 27.77 1.74
N PRO A 124 3.57 27.53 0.70
CA PRO A 124 2.44 26.61 0.79
C PRO A 124 2.85 25.22 1.28
N VAL A 125 2.06 24.64 2.17
CA VAL A 125 2.29 23.29 2.67
C VAL A 125 1.33 22.32 1.98
N LYS A 126 1.84 21.63 0.97
CA LYS A 126 1.13 20.51 0.36
C LYS A 126 1.42 19.22 1.11
N THR A 127 0.51 18.26 1.05
CA THR A 127 0.61 16.98 1.75
C THR A 127 0.61 15.79 0.80
N ILE A 128 1.34 14.75 1.18
CA ILE A 128 1.29 13.41 0.56
C ILE A 128 0.69 12.36 1.53
N GLY A 129 0.34 12.77 2.75
CA GLY A 129 -0.32 11.89 3.72
C GLY A 129 0.56 10.79 4.27
N THR A 130 1.85 11.05 4.49
CA THR A 130 2.77 10.03 5.06
C THR A 130 2.41 9.72 6.49
N ALA A 131 2.14 8.43 6.77
CA ALA A 131 1.70 7.95 8.06
C ALA A 131 2.34 6.59 8.39
N ILE A 132 2.48 6.32 9.68
CA ILE A 132 2.93 5.04 10.22
C ILE A 132 2.13 4.68 11.45
N VAL A 133 1.89 3.38 11.63
CA VAL A 133 1.27 2.82 12.83
C VAL A 133 2.00 1.55 13.23
N LYS A 134 2.11 1.30 14.53
CA LYS A 134 2.60 0.03 15.07
C LYS A 134 1.40 -0.79 15.56
N VAL A 135 1.29 -2.04 15.07
CA VAL A 135 0.27 -3.00 15.48
C VAL A 135 1.01 -4.24 15.99
N PHE A 136 1.01 -4.42 17.30
CA PHE A 136 1.90 -5.38 17.99
C PHE A 136 3.36 -5.15 17.57
N ASP A 137 4.01 -6.13 16.94
CA ASP A 137 5.39 -6.03 16.47
C ASP A 137 5.51 -5.50 15.04
N LEU A 138 4.40 -5.39 14.33
CA LEU A 138 4.41 -4.94 12.93
C LEU A 138 4.32 -3.41 12.84
N MET A 139 5.19 -2.83 12.03
CA MET A 139 5.07 -1.46 11.52
C MET A 139 4.34 -1.51 10.18
N ILE A 140 3.34 -0.64 10.03
CA ILE A 140 2.59 -0.44 8.78
C ILE A 140 2.71 1.04 8.44
N ALA A 141 3.29 1.36 7.29
CA ALA A 141 3.47 2.74 6.86
C ALA A 141 3.00 2.93 5.42
N ALA A 142 2.59 4.15 5.11
CA ALA A 142 2.16 4.52 3.77
C ALA A 142 2.49 5.98 3.46
N THR A 143 2.64 6.29 2.18
CA THR A 143 2.79 7.65 1.66
C THR A 143 2.13 7.76 0.30
N GLY A 144 1.60 8.94 -0.05
CA GLY A 144 0.92 9.17 -1.33
C GLY A 144 -0.42 8.44 -1.46
N TRP A 145 -0.74 8.03 -2.67
CA TRP A 145 -2.01 7.42 -3.02
C TRP A 145 -1.95 5.89 -2.94
N ASN A 146 -3.06 5.28 -2.60
CA ASN A 146 -3.27 3.84 -2.71
C ASN A 146 -4.09 3.49 -3.96
N GLU A 147 -4.14 2.21 -4.35
CA GLU A 147 -4.91 1.74 -5.50
C GLU A 147 -6.40 2.06 -5.39
N LYS A 148 -6.98 2.04 -4.18
CA LYS A 148 -8.39 2.37 -3.97
C LYS A 148 -8.70 3.82 -4.37
N ARG A 149 -7.76 4.75 -4.12
CA ARG A 149 -7.89 6.14 -4.56
C ARG A 149 -7.67 6.25 -6.08
N LEU A 150 -6.66 5.55 -6.60
CA LEU A 150 -6.33 5.56 -8.03
C LEU A 150 -7.41 4.95 -8.90
N ALA A 151 -8.13 3.92 -8.42
CA ALA A 151 -9.26 3.32 -9.12
C ALA A 151 -10.42 4.32 -9.41
N ASN A 152 -10.48 5.44 -8.67
CA ASN A 152 -11.43 6.52 -8.89
C ASN A 152 -10.79 7.73 -9.61
N SER A 153 -9.68 7.55 -10.30
CA SER A 153 -8.98 8.56 -11.09
C SER A 153 -8.73 8.05 -12.51
N ASP A 154 -8.46 8.96 -13.45
CA ASP A 154 -8.12 8.64 -14.83
C ASP A 154 -6.63 8.29 -15.02
N ARG A 155 -5.84 8.27 -13.93
CA ARG A 155 -4.40 7.97 -14.00
C ARG A 155 -4.16 6.50 -14.29
N LYS A 156 -3.31 6.24 -15.29
CA LYS A 156 -2.77 4.91 -15.57
C LYS A 156 -1.54 4.68 -14.70
N TYR A 157 -1.53 3.57 -13.99
CA TYR A 157 -0.48 3.27 -13.04
C TYR A 157 0.01 1.83 -13.15
N GLN A 158 1.21 1.61 -12.63
CA GLN A 158 1.80 0.31 -12.38
C GLN A 158 1.92 0.09 -10.87
N VAL A 159 1.83 -1.16 -10.47
CA VAL A 159 2.01 -1.61 -9.09
C VAL A 159 3.11 -2.65 -9.07
N ILE A 160 4.06 -2.50 -8.16
CA ILE A 160 5.10 -3.48 -7.90
C ILE A 160 5.18 -3.81 -6.42
N HIS A 161 5.46 -5.09 -6.13
CA HIS A 161 5.69 -5.60 -4.79
C HIS A 161 7.12 -6.13 -4.67
N SER A 162 7.76 -5.84 -3.54
CA SER A 162 9.08 -6.35 -3.21
C SER A 162 9.10 -6.83 -1.75
N HIS A 163 9.83 -7.91 -1.48
CA HIS A 163 9.92 -8.51 -0.16
C HIS A 163 11.38 -8.59 0.32
N PRO A 164 12.06 -7.44 0.49
CA PRO A 164 13.44 -7.39 0.93
C PRO A 164 13.57 -7.67 2.43
N ASN A 165 14.80 -7.94 2.85
CA ASN A 165 15.15 -7.90 4.27
C ASN A 165 15.39 -6.45 4.74
N SER A 166 15.25 -6.22 6.05
CA SER A 166 15.54 -4.93 6.69
C SER A 166 16.99 -4.48 6.50
N HIS A 167 17.90 -5.44 6.50
CA HIS A 167 19.33 -5.27 6.26
C HIS A 167 19.91 -6.52 5.58
N ALA A 168 21.25 -6.60 5.43
CA ALA A 168 21.92 -7.72 4.78
C ALA A 168 21.54 -9.06 5.42
N GLY A 169 21.00 -10.00 4.62
CA GLY A 169 20.44 -11.26 5.13
C GLY A 169 21.46 -12.19 5.77
N TYR A 170 22.76 -12.00 5.52
CA TYR A 170 23.84 -12.75 6.19
C TYR A 170 24.22 -12.16 7.56
N TYR A 171 23.75 -10.94 7.88
CA TYR A 171 23.96 -10.33 9.19
C TYR A 171 22.82 -10.72 10.13
N PRO A 172 23.12 -11.09 11.40
CA PRO A 172 22.11 -11.59 12.32
C PRO A 172 20.97 -10.59 12.58
N GLY A 173 19.75 -11.11 12.69
CA GLY A 173 18.57 -10.32 13.05
C GLY A 173 17.79 -9.75 11.85
N ALA A 174 18.20 -10.02 10.61
CA ALA A 174 17.49 -9.53 9.44
C ALA A 174 16.02 -9.99 9.44
N GLN A 175 15.09 -9.04 9.28
CA GLN A 175 13.65 -9.26 9.21
C GLN A 175 13.12 -8.95 7.83
N GLN A 176 12.31 -9.84 7.26
CA GLN A 176 11.68 -9.58 5.97
C GLN A 176 10.59 -8.54 6.11
N MET A 177 10.52 -7.60 5.16
CA MET A 177 9.43 -6.65 5.00
C MET A 177 8.76 -6.81 3.64
N SER A 178 7.55 -6.29 3.50
CA SER A 178 6.85 -6.18 2.22
C SER A 178 6.69 -4.71 1.88
N LEU A 179 7.13 -4.33 0.70
CA LEU A 179 6.97 -2.99 0.14
C LEU A 179 6.14 -3.06 -1.13
N LYS A 180 5.27 -2.08 -1.29
CA LYS A 180 4.48 -1.84 -2.49
C LYS A 180 4.75 -0.43 -2.99
N LEU A 181 5.08 -0.29 -4.27
CA LEU A 181 5.24 0.99 -4.93
C LEU A 181 4.19 1.12 -6.04
N ILE A 182 3.63 2.31 -6.18
CA ILE A 182 2.67 2.66 -7.23
C ILE A 182 3.22 3.88 -7.96
N PHE A 183 3.31 3.79 -9.28
CA PHE A 183 3.85 4.85 -10.12
C PHE A 183 3.07 4.98 -11.44
N ASP A 184 3.13 6.17 -12.03
CA ASP A 184 2.52 6.43 -13.33
C ASP A 184 3.17 5.57 -14.42
N SER A 185 2.34 4.89 -15.21
CA SER A 185 2.81 3.90 -16.19
C SER A 185 3.56 4.47 -17.40
N LYS A 186 3.59 5.81 -17.54
CA LYS A 186 4.28 6.49 -18.65
C LYS A 186 5.44 7.33 -18.17
N THR A 187 5.25 8.09 -17.11
CA THR A 187 6.22 9.08 -16.64
C THR A 187 7.13 8.53 -15.54
N GLY A 188 6.73 7.43 -14.89
CA GLY A 188 7.43 6.92 -13.71
C GLY A 188 7.22 7.77 -12.46
N GLU A 189 6.37 8.81 -12.48
CA GLU A 189 6.03 9.61 -11.30
C GLU A 189 5.56 8.69 -10.16
N ILE A 190 6.16 8.80 -8.99
CA ILE A 190 5.74 7.99 -7.84
C ILE A 190 4.42 8.54 -7.31
N LEU A 191 3.38 7.72 -7.33
CA LEU A 191 2.04 8.06 -6.87
C LEU A 191 1.81 7.67 -5.42
N GLY A 192 2.48 6.62 -4.94
CA GLY A 192 2.37 6.22 -3.56
C GLY A 192 3.13 4.94 -3.24
N ALA A 193 3.25 4.66 -1.94
CA ALA A 193 3.86 3.45 -1.44
C ALA A 193 3.24 3.00 -0.13
N GLN A 194 3.36 1.70 0.14
CA GLN A 194 2.97 1.06 1.39
C GLN A 194 4.07 0.11 1.82
N GLY A 195 4.26 -0.02 3.13
CA GLY A 195 5.22 -0.95 3.70
C GLY A 195 4.67 -1.63 4.95
N ILE A 196 5.01 -2.90 5.14
CA ILE A 196 4.71 -3.67 6.33
C ILE A 196 5.90 -4.56 6.70
N GLY A 197 6.22 -4.63 7.99
CA GLY A 197 7.31 -5.45 8.51
C GLY A 197 7.60 -5.13 9.97
N VAL A 198 8.53 -5.86 10.55
CA VAL A 198 8.94 -5.67 11.95
C VAL A 198 9.99 -4.56 12.08
N GLU A 199 10.83 -4.38 11.05
CA GLU A 199 11.96 -3.46 11.08
C GLU A 199 12.21 -2.81 9.71
N GLY A 200 12.63 -1.53 9.70
CA GLY A 200 13.13 -0.81 8.52
C GLY A 200 12.08 -0.33 7.53
N VAL A 201 10.79 -0.47 7.83
CA VAL A 201 9.67 0.03 7.02
C VAL A 201 9.62 1.55 7.03
N ASP A 202 9.78 2.16 8.20
CA ASP A 202 9.81 3.61 8.42
C ASP A 202 10.86 4.29 7.54
N LYS A 203 12.11 3.81 7.59
CA LYS A 203 13.21 4.32 6.76
C LYS A 203 12.84 4.31 5.27
N ARG A 204 12.25 3.21 4.76
CA ARG A 204 11.96 3.08 3.33
C ARG A 204 10.81 3.96 2.90
N ILE A 205 9.77 4.06 3.72
CA ILE A 205 8.64 4.95 3.42
C ILE A 205 9.06 6.42 3.50
N ASP A 206 9.94 6.81 4.41
CA ASP A 206 10.46 8.17 4.49
C ASP A 206 11.33 8.53 3.27
N VAL A 207 12.14 7.59 2.77
CA VAL A 207 12.90 7.79 1.52
C VAL A 207 11.95 7.98 0.34
N ILE A 208 10.91 7.14 0.20
CA ILE A 208 9.92 7.28 -0.88
C ILE A 208 9.13 8.59 -0.73
N ALA A 209 8.73 8.97 0.48
CA ALA A 209 8.05 10.24 0.74
C ALA A 209 8.93 11.45 0.34
N THR A 210 10.23 11.35 0.60
CA THR A 210 11.21 12.36 0.18
C THR A 210 11.38 12.37 -1.33
N ALA A 211 11.41 11.20 -1.98
CA ALA A 211 11.47 11.08 -3.43
C ALA A 211 10.25 11.73 -4.11
N ILE A 212 9.03 11.41 -3.66
CA ILE A 212 7.80 12.07 -4.14
C ILE A 212 7.90 13.59 -4.00
N ARG A 213 8.35 14.06 -2.86
CA ARG A 213 8.47 15.50 -2.58
C ARG A 213 9.54 16.17 -3.42
N GLY A 214 10.61 15.45 -3.75
CA GLY A 214 11.70 15.91 -4.60
C GLY A 214 11.43 15.79 -6.10
N GLY A 215 10.33 15.14 -6.50
CA GLY A 215 10.03 14.88 -7.92
C GLY A 215 10.89 13.78 -8.54
N ILE A 216 11.49 12.92 -7.72
CA ILE A 216 12.26 11.75 -8.16
C ILE A 216 11.27 10.70 -8.66
N THR A 217 11.52 10.15 -9.85
CA THR A 217 10.70 9.11 -10.46
C THR A 217 11.01 7.72 -9.91
N ALA A 218 10.14 6.76 -10.15
CA ALA A 218 10.34 5.38 -9.68
C ALA A 218 11.62 4.74 -10.23
N PRO A 219 12.01 4.87 -11.51
CA PRO A 219 13.31 4.39 -11.99
C PRO A 219 14.52 5.04 -11.29
N GLU A 220 14.46 6.35 -11.05
CA GLU A 220 15.57 7.09 -10.41
C GLU A 220 15.81 6.65 -8.94
N LEU A 221 14.89 5.90 -8.33
CA LEU A 221 15.16 5.26 -7.04
C LEU A 221 16.34 4.29 -7.11
N ALA A 222 16.67 3.76 -8.28
CA ALA A 222 17.82 2.89 -8.50
C ALA A 222 19.16 3.59 -8.23
N ASP A 223 19.22 4.90 -8.48
CA ASP A 223 20.43 5.72 -8.41
C ASP A 223 20.66 6.35 -7.03
N LEU A 224 19.71 6.18 -6.10
CA LEU A 224 19.86 6.76 -4.77
C LEU A 224 21.01 6.11 -4.00
N GLU A 225 21.99 6.92 -3.61
CA GLU A 225 23.08 6.51 -2.74
C GLU A 225 22.62 6.57 -1.28
N LEU A 226 22.22 5.39 -0.76
CA LEU A 226 21.70 5.27 0.60
C LEU A 226 22.77 4.75 1.56
N ALA A 227 22.73 5.21 2.81
CA ALA A 227 23.65 4.79 3.84
C ALA A 227 23.63 3.26 4.03
N TYR A 228 24.78 2.63 3.85
CA TYR A 228 24.93 1.18 3.90
C TYR A 228 26.08 0.74 4.83
N ALA A 229 25.77 -0.19 5.69
CA ALA A 229 26.63 -1.21 6.26
C ALA A 229 25.75 -2.41 6.60
N PRO A 230 26.31 -3.64 6.75
CA PRO A 230 25.52 -4.86 6.93
C PRO A 230 24.41 -4.80 7.99
N PRO A 231 24.57 -4.14 9.17
CA PRO A 231 23.54 -4.03 10.18
C PRO A 231 22.40 -3.05 9.82
N PHE A 232 22.56 -2.17 8.81
CA PHE A 232 21.64 -1.05 8.54
C PHE A 232 20.90 -1.15 7.22
N GLY A 233 21.35 -2.00 6.30
CA GLY A 233 20.74 -2.14 4.98
C GLY A 233 21.39 -3.25 4.17
N SER A 234 21.09 -3.27 2.89
CA SER A 234 21.74 -4.11 1.88
C SER A 234 22.48 -3.23 0.88
N ALA A 235 23.54 -3.74 0.25
CA ALA A 235 24.30 -2.97 -0.76
C ALA A 235 23.41 -2.50 -1.93
N LYS A 236 22.39 -3.31 -2.28
CA LYS A 236 21.21 -2.87 -3.04
C LYS A 236 20.07 -2.74 -2.05
N ASP A 237 19.81 -1.51 -1.58
CA ASP A 237 18.72 -1.29 -0.64
C ASP A 237 17.37 -1.66 -1.29
N ALA A 238 16.38 -1.91 -0.45
CA ALA A 238 15.01 -2.15 -0.88
C ALA A 238 14.48 -1.09 -1.85
N ILE A 239 14.87 0.16 -1.64
CA ILE A 239 14.51 1.30 -2.49
C ILE A 239 15.15 1.19 -3.87
N ASN A 240 16.45 0.87 -3.94
CA ASN A 240 17.12 0.66 -5.23
C ASN A 240 16.50 -0.51 -6.00
N MET A 241 16.08 -1.57 -5.30
CA MET A 241 15.39 -2.71 -5.92
C MET A 241 14.05 -2.30 -6.55
N LEU A 242 13.27 -1.44 -5.87
CA LEU A 242 12.04 -0.88 -6.46
C LEU A 242 12.35 -0.04 -7.72
N GLY A 243 13.45 0.71 -7.70
CA GLY A 243 13.97 1.45 -8.85
C GLY A 243 14.24 0.53 -10.04
N TYR A 244 15.05 -0.50 -9.86
CA TYR A 244 15.38 -1.46 -10.93
C TYR A 244 14.16 -2.19 -11.49
N ILE A 245 13.20 -2.57 -10.64
CA ILE A 245 11.97 -3.22 -11.11
C ILE A 245 11.15 -2.25 -11.98
N SER A 246 10.99 -1.00 -11.53
CA SER A 246 10.22 0.01 -12.27
C SER A 246 10.89 0.41 -13.59
N GLU A 247 12.21 0.51 -13.63
CA GLU A 247 13.00 0.75 -14.85
C GLU A 247 12.78 -0.38 -15.87
N ASN A 248 12.89 -1.64 -15.43
CA ASN A 248 12.67 -2.79 -16.30
C ASN A 248 11.23 -2.83 -16.87
N ILE A 249 10.24 -2.39 -16.12
CA ILE A 249 8.85 -2.32 -16.59
C ILE A 249 8.68 -1.17 -17.59
N LEU A 250 9.16 0.03 -17.27
CA LEU A 250 8.99 1.21 -18.14
C LEU A 250 9.78 1.11 -19.44
N SER A 251 10.94 0.45 -19.42
CA SER A 251 11.70 0.15 -20.63
C SER A 251 11.09 -0.97 -21.50
N GLY A 252 10.04 -1.66 -21.01
CA GLY A 252 9.43 -2.79 -21.70
C GLY A 252 10.23 -4.11 -21.60
N LEU A 253 11.34 -4.11 -20.86
CA LEU A 253 12.13 -5.33 -20.64
C LEU A 253 11.35 -6.37 -19.84
N LEU A 254 10.61 -5.95 -18.80
CA LEU A 254 9.82 -6.80 -17.91
C LEU A 254 8.33 -6.52 -18.06
N GLU A 255 7.55 -7.58 -18.31
CA GLU A 255 6.12 -7.57 -18.15
C GLU A 255 5.74 -8.27 -16.85
N THR A 256 4.78 -7.71 -16.10
CA THR A 256 4.31 -8.25 -14.83
C THR A 256 2.81 -8.47 -14.82
N ALA A 257 2.37 -9.47 -14.07
CA ALA A 257 0.97 -9.72 -13.76
C ALA A 257 0.76 -9.62 -12.25
N GLN A 258 -0.37 -9.07 -11.82
CA GLN A 258 -0.77 -9.05 -10.42
C GLN A 258 -1.41 -10.38 -10.02
N TRP A 259 -1.33 -10.72 -8.73
CA TRP A 259 -1.95 -11.93 -8.18
C TRP A 259 -3.44 -12.06 -8.52
N SER A 260 -4.15 -10.95 -8.61
CA SER A 260 -5.58 -10.92 -8.98
C SER A 260 -5.86 -11.25 -10.44
N GLN A 261 -4.84 -11.26 -11.28
CA GLN A 261 -4.95 -11.52 -12.72
C GLN A 261 -4.63 -12.97 -13.09
N ILE A 262 -4.23 -13.82 -12.15
CA ILE A 262 -3.81 -15.20 -12.43
C ILE A 262 -4.87 -15.96 -13.20
N GLU A 263 -6.12 -15.95 -12.76
CA GLU A 263 -7.20 -16.67 -13.44
C GLU A 263 -7.45 -16.09 -14.85
N GLN A 264 -7.39 -14.77 -15.02
CA GLN A 264 -7.50 -14.14 -16.34
C GLN A 264 -6.39 -14.61 -17.31
N PHE A 265 -5.16 -14.79 -16.81
CA PHE A 265 -4.06 -15.32 -17.63
C PHE A 265 -4.24 -16.79 -17.96
N LYS A 266 -4.74 -17.62 -17.04
CA LYS A 266 -5.11 -19.01 -17.31
C LYS A 266 -6.19 -19.10 -18.38
N ASP A 267 -7.23 -18.27 -18.31
CA ASP A 267 -8.30 -18.20 -19.31
C ASP A 267 -7.77 -17.78 -20.70
N LYS A 268 -6.70 -16.98 -20.74
CA LYS A 268 -5.97 -16.62 -21.97
C LYS A 268 -5.00 -17.73 -22.44
N GLY A 269 -4.96 -18.86 -21.78
CA GLY A 269 -4.15 -20.01 -22.14
C GLY A 269 -2.70 -19.93 -21.67
N PHE A 270 -2.38 -19.11 -20.65
CA PHE A 270 -1.04 -19.13 -20.03
C PHE A 270 -0.89 -20.33 -19.10
N GLU A 271 0.25 -21.03 -19.20
CA GLU A 271 0.68 -22.04 -18.25
C GLU A 271 1.37 -21.34 -17.05
N LEU A 272 1.00 -21.71 -15.84
CA LEU A 272 1.64 -21.18 -14.63
C LEU A 272 2.86 -22.02 -14.27
N LEU A 273 4.04 -21.38 -14.24
CA LEU A 273 5.32 -22.02 -13.99
C LEU A 273 5.92 -21.52 -12.67
N ASP A 274 6.07 -22.42 -11.71
CA ASP A 274 6.74 -22.13 -10.43
C ASP A 274 8.22 -22.51 -10.54
N VAL A 275 9.09 -21.50 -10.46
CA VAL A 275 10.55 -21.66 -10.62
C VAL A 275 11.31 -21.70 -9.30
N ARG A 276 10.61 -21.98 -8.19
CA ARG A 276 11.20 -22.20 -6.87
C ARG A 276 11.85 -23.57 -6.77
N ALA A 277 12.61 -23.77 -5.68
CA ALA A 277 13.13 -25.10 -5.37
C ALA A 277 11.99 -26.10 -5.11
N PRO A 278 12.21 -27.42 -5.36
CA PRO A 278 11.18 -28.44 -5.13
C PRO A 278 10.63 -28.45 -3.70
N SER A 279 11.46 -28.18 -2.70
CA SER A 279 11.05 -28.08 -1.30
C SER A 279 10.12 -26.89 -1.02
N GLU A 280 10.36 -25.75 -1.66
CA GLU A 280 9.48 -24.57 -1.55
C GLU A 280 8.12 -24.85 -2.21
N PHE A 281 8.13 -25.54 -3.36
CA PHE A 281 6.91 -25.94 -4.07
C PHE A 281 6.08 -26.93 -3.26
N ALA A 282 6.73 -27.93 -2.65
CA ALA A 282 6.07 -28.95 -1.82
C ALA A 282 5.46 -28.36 -0.53
N ALA A 283 6.08 -27.29 0.02
CA ALA A 283 5.55 -26.59 1.20
C ALA A 283 4.29 -25.75 0.90
N GLY A 284 3.96 -25.55 -0.38
CA GLY A 284 2.77 -24.85 -0.85
C GLY A 284 3.02 -24.18 -2.20
N SER A 285 2.02 -24.18 -3.07
CA SER A 285 2.11 -23.65 -4.42
C SER A 285 0.80 -23.00 -4.86
N ILE A 286 0.87 -22.17 -5.89
CA ILE A 286 -0.34 -21.63 -6.54
C ILE A 286 -1.05 -22.79 -7.26
N PRO A 287 -2.37 -22.98 -7.08
CA PRO A 287 -3.09 -24.08 -7.71
C PRO A 287 -2.94 -24.12 -9.23
N GLY A 288 -2.54 -25.29 -9.75
CA GLY A 288 -2.31 -25.49 -11.18
C GLY A 288 -0.91 -25.07 -11.68
N ALA A 289 -0.01 -24.64 -10.79
CA ALA A 289 1.37 -24.37 -11.16
C ALA A 289 2.16 -25.66 -11.44
N LYS A 290 2.98 -25.63 -12.50
CA LYS A 290 3.97 -26.66 -12.83
C LYS A 290 5.31 -26.30 -12.19
N SER A 291 5.94 -27.24 -11.52
CA SER A 291 7.26 -27.01 -10.90
C SER A 291 8.39 -27.22 -11.89
N MET A 292 9.21 -26.20 -12.06
CA MET A 292 10.46 -26.28 -12.82
C MET A 292 11.46 -25.26 -12.26
N PRO A 293 12.38 -25.67 -11.38
CA PRO A 293 13.37 -24.77 -10.79
C PRO A 293 14.11 -23.93 -11.84
N VAL A 294 14.42 -22.67 -11.52
CA VAL A 294 15.03 -21.74 -12.47
C VAL A 294 16.32 -22.29 -13.11
N ASP A 295 17.10 -23.05 -12.35
CA ASP A 295 18.36 -23.63 -12.83
C ASP A 295 18.15 -24.82 -13.78
N GLU A 296 16.96 -25.42 -13.80
CA GLU A 296 16.61 -26.54 -14.65
C GLU A 296 15.92 -26.15 -15.96
N ILE A 297 15.51 -24.88 -16.13
CA ILE A 297 14.76 -24.43 -17.30
C ILE A 297 15.46 -24.82 -18.61
N ARG A 298 16.77 -24.60 -18.74
CA ARG A 298 17.51 -24.89 -19.99
C ARG A 298 17.50 -26.37 -20.34
N SER A 299 17.68 -27.25 -19.35
CA SER A 299 17.71 -28.70 -19.56
C SER A 299 16.34 -29.32 -19.76
N ARG A 300 15.28 -28.68 -19.24
CA ARG A 300 13.90 -29.17 -19.27
C ARG A 300 12.97 -28.36 -20.17
N ILE A 301 13.52 -27.47 -21.00
CA ILE A 301 12.73 -26.56 -21.85
C ILE A 301 11.75 -27.31 -22.78
N SER A 302 12.10 -28.55 -23.21
CA SER A 302 11.24 -29.38 -24.04
C SER A 302 9.96 -29.87 -23.35
N GLU A 303 9.89 -29.78 -22.03
CA GLU A 303 8.67 -30.09 -21.26
C GLU A 303 7.62 -28.98 -21.31
N LEU A 304 8.01 -27.76 -21.72
CA LEU A 304 7.10 -26.64 -21.90
C LEU A 304 6.51 -26.65 -23.32
N THR A 305 5.31 -27.17 -23.40
CA THR A 305 4.57 -27.26 -24.68
C THR A 305 3.83 -25.96 -25.03
N ASN A 306 3.49 -25.17 -24.02
CA ASN A 306 2.84 -23.87 -24.19
C ASN A 306 3.91 -22.78 -24.33
N LYS A 307 3.67 -21.83 -25.25
CA LYS A 307 4.56 -20.67 -25.44
C LYS A 307 4.20 -19.47 -24.54
N ASN A 308 3.01 -19.46 -23.97
CA ASN A 308 2.56 -18.41 -23.05
C ASN A 308 2.76 -18.88 -21.61
N ILE A 309 3.66 -18.25 -20.88
CA ILE A 309 4.08 -18.68 -19.53
C ILE A 309 3.89 -17.55 -18.53
N LEU A 310 3.12 -17.80 -17.48
CA LEU A 310 3.09 -16.93 -16.28
C LEU A 310 4.04 -17.52 -15.24
N VAL A 311 5.12 -16.83 -14.95
CA VAL A 311 6.21 -17.31 -14.09
C VAL A 311 6.03 -16.80 -12.68
N ASN A 312 6.14 -17.67 -11.68
CA ASN A 312 6.25 -17.25 -10.29
C ASN A 312 7.47 -17.85 -9.58
N CYS A 313 8.00 -17.11 -8.64
CA CYS A 313 8.93 -17.62 -7.64
C CYS A 313 8.50 -17.16 -6.25
N GLN A 314 9.37 -17.17 -5.24
CA GLN A 314 9.00 -16.79 -3.87
C GLN A 314 8.63 -15.30 -3.76
N VAL A 315 9.46 -14.39 -4.34
CA VAL A 315 9.37 -12.93 -4.13
C VAL A 315 9.49 -12.12 -5.43
N GLY A 316 9.40 -12.76 -6.62
CA GLY A 316 9.48 -12.08 -7.92
C GLY A 316 10.87 -12.08 -8.57
N GLN A 317 11.98 -12.17 -7.84
CA GLN A 317 13.34 -12.00 -8.37
C GLN A 317 13.80 -13.17 -9.27
N ARG A 318 13.68 -14.43 -8.80
CA ARG A 318 13.98 -15.62 -9.64
C ARG A 318 13.00 -15.70 -10.82
N GLY A 319 11.74 -15.25 -10.61
CA GLY A 319 10.73 -15.17 -11.64
C GLY A 319 11.14 -14.19 -12.76
N HIS A 320 11.71 -13.03 -12.41
CA HIS A 320 12.28 -12.12 -13.40
C HIS A 320 13.39 -12.79 -14.22
N THR A 321 14.37 -13.41 -13.57
CA THR A 321 15.47 -14.12 -14.26
C THR A 321 14.93 -15.21 -15.19
N ALA A 322 13.96 -16.00 -14.72
CA ALA A 322 13.33 -17.05 -15.52
C ALA A 322 12.54 -16.48 -16.70
N SER A 323 11.80 -15.38 -16.51
CA SER A 323 11.06 -14.72 -17.59
C SER A 323 11.99 -14.19 -18.67
N MET A 324 13.12 -13.59 -18.30
CA MET A 324 14.13 -13.14 -19.25
C MET A 324 14.70 -14.31 -20.05
N LEU A 325 15.09 -15.39 -19.36
CA LEU A 325 15.59 -16.61 -20.02
C LEU A 325 14.56 -17.20 -21.00
N LEU A 326 13.31 -17.30 -20.58
CA LEU A 326 12.24 -17.82 -21.43
C LEU A 326 11.97 -16.93 -22.64
N LYS A 327 12.01 -15.59 -22.51
CA LYS A 327 11.88 -14.66 -23.63
C LYS A 327 12.99 -14.87 -24.66
N GLU A 328 14.25 -15.03 -24.23
CA GLU A 328 15.39 -15.35 -25.10
C GLU A 328 15.21 -16.72 -25.81
N LEU A 329 14.49 -17.66 -25.23
CA LEU A 329 14.16 -18.95 -25.81
C LEU A 329 12.86 -18.92 -26.66
N GLY A 330 12.32 -17.74 -26.93
CA GLY A 330 11.16 -17.53 -27.80
C GLY A 330 9.81 -17.84 -27.16
N TYR A 331 9.71 -17.73 -25.82
CA TYR A 331 8.45 -17.84 -25.09
C TYR A 331 7.91 -16.44 -24.77
N ASN A 332 6.58 -16.33 -24.67
CA ASN A 332 5.90 -15.16 -24.13
C ASN A 332 5.80 -15.34 -22.61
N ALA A 333 6.77 -14.81 -21.87
CA ALA A 333 6.91 -15.02 -20.43
C ALA A 333 6.62 -13.73 -19.65
N ILE A 334 5.69 -13.83 -18.70
CA ILE A 334 5.26 -12.73 -17.82
C ILE A 334 5.59 -13.12 -16.38
N ASN A 335 6.17 -12.21 -15.61
CA ASN A 335 6.51 -12.45 -14.21
C ASN A 335 5.35 -12.11 -13.29
N LEU A 336 5.00 -13.00 -12.36
CA LEU A 336 4.04 -12.71 -11.30
C LEU A 336 4.69 -11.76 -10.29
N ASP A 337 4.17 -10.55 -10.20
CA ASP A 337 4.67 -9.50 -9.34
C ASP A 337 4.61 -9.91 -7.85
N GLY A 338 5.73 -9.72 -7.12
CA GLY A 338 5.88 -10.14 -5.73
C GLY A 338 5.81 -11.66 -5.49
N GLY A 339 5.59 -12.47 -6.53
CA GLY A 339 5.64 -13.93 -6.50
C GLY A 339 4.64 -14.62 -5.57
N TYR A 340 5.01 -15.83 -5.12
CA TYR A 340 4.18 -16.66 -4.23
C TYR A 340 3.85 -15.96 -2.91
N LEU A 341 4.79 -15.19 -2.34
CA LEU A 341 4.58 -14.54 -1.05
C LEU A 341 3.47 -13.48 -1.12
N THR A 342 3.42 -12.68 -2.20
CA THR A 342 2.31 -11.74 -2.40
C THR A 342 0.99 -12.48 -2.62
N TRP A 343 0.98 -13.54 -3.43
CA TRP A 343 -0.22 -14.32 -3.69
C TRP A 343 -0.73 -15.02 -2.42
N SER A 344 0.14 -15.67 -1.64
CA SER A 344 -0.25 -16.42 -0.44
C SER A 344 -0.82 -15.54 0.69
N ASN A 345 -0.49 -14.25 0.69
CA ASN A 345 -1.05 -13.26 1.61
C ASN A 345 -2.25 -12.48 1.02
N SER A 346 -2.70 -12.85 -0.18
CA SER A 346 -3.83 -12.21 -0.84
C SER A 346 -5.15 -12.94 -0.57
N PRO A 347 -6.30 -12.29 -0.76
CA PRO A 347 -7.61 -12.95 -0.69
C PRO A 347 -7.77 -14.14 -1.64
N ALA A 348 -6.96 -14.24 -2.70
CA ALA A 348 -7.03 -15.36 -3.65
C ALA A 348 -6.51 -16.67 -3.07
N SER A 349 -5.64 -16.63 -2.06
CA SER A 349 -5.10 -17.82 -1.38
C SER A 349 -6.05 -18.40 -0.33
N ILE A 350 -7.05 -17.63 0.11
CA ILE A 350 -7.98 -18.04 1.15
C ILE A 350 -8.91 -19.12 0.62
N THR A 351 -8.88 -20.29 1.24
CA THR A 351 -9.74 -21.43 0.86
C THR A 351 -11.23 -21.13 1.15
N LYS A 352 -12.15 -21.89 0.50
CA LYS A 352 -13.60 -21.74 0.76
C LYS A 352 -13.96 -21.85 2.24
N LYS A 353 -13.29 -22.74 3.00
CA LYS A 353 -13.53 -22.90 4.45
C LYS A 353 -13.11 -21.68 5.25
N GLU A 354 -12.00 -21.06 4.89
CA GLU A 354 -11.53 -19.84 5.57
C GLU A 354 -12.38 -18.63 5.21
N LYS A 355 -12.96 -18.59 4.01
CA LYS A 355 -13.92 -17.52 3.60
C LYS A 355 -15.21 -17.51 4.46
N GLU A 356 -15.65 -18.67 4.95
CA GLU A 356 -16.81 -18.77 5.85
C GLU A 356 -16.55 -18.19 7.25
N TYR A 357 -15.28 -18.09 7.69
CA TYR A 357 -14.91 -17.46 8.97
C TYR A 357 -14.61 -15.96 8.85
N VAL A 358 -14.37 -15.46 7.64
CA VAL A 358 -14.00 -14.05 7.39
C VAL A 358 -15.17 -13.27 6.75
N SER A 359 -16.17 -13.98 6.23
CA SER A 359 -17.40 -13.42 5.69
C SER A 359 -18.50 -13.27 6.76
#